data_4bc87ae5e36cb2e6f9daaab8834c0fb9
#
_entry.id   4bc87ae5e36cb2e6f9daaab8834c0fb9
#
_cell.length_a   1.000
_cell.length_b   1.000
_cell.length_c   1.000
_cell.angle_alpha   90.00
_cell.angle_beta   90.00
_cell.angle_gamma   90.00
#
_symmetry.space_group_name_H-M   'P 1'
#
loop_
_entity.id
_entity.type
_entity.pdbx_description
1 polymer ?
#
loop_
_entity_poly.entity_id
_entity_poly.type
_entity_poly.pdbx_seq_one_letter_code
_entity_poly.pdbx_strand_id
1 'polypeptide(L)'
;MIILYAALLNSELITAKEEAVKEGIDPKKFTERHYFCPHCKREVQLIVKKKTAYFKHLPQTINMAGEKDEHAQSKELLKDALRGAKFGAQTEVSLASGRLRADVLASPKLAFEVQCAPLNKSEFMHRHLLYQQIGIKDIWIVGKMHFLQHYLKKTQLIFFRENKLWNNYYLEVNPYQRSLRLKYNVKLEPLTDRLHFQTASFSLDAVGLEKLWYFKPRLKKYQIDSSIQKNYLKMQLAHKSIKGLQIGAKLYQKQMTVDELPQWVFSQVRSINSADNATTYFTSSEDAF
;
A
#
# COMPACT_ATOMS: atom_id res chain seq x y z
N MET A 1 -8.51 -7.92 -10.33
CA MET A 1 -7.87 -8.89 -11.27
C MET A 1 -8.58 -8.75 -12.61
N ILE A 2 -7.86 -8.33 -13.67
CA ILE A 2 -8.45 -8.18 -15.01
C ILE A 2 -8.37 -9.53 -15.70
N ILE A 3 -9.54 -10.07 -16.06
CA ILE A 3 -9.69 -11.30 -16.86
C ILE A 3 -9.82 -10.88 -18.30
N LEU A 4 -9.06 -11.51 -19.21
CA LEU A 4 -9.12 -11.28 -20.65
C LEU A 4 -9.61 -12.56 -21.34
N TYR A 5 -10.57 -12.44 -22.23
CA TYR A 5 -11.06 -13.58 -23.03
C TYR A 5 -10.38 -13.71 -24.39
N ALA A 6 -9.55 -12.74 -24.78
CA ALA A 6 -8.75 -12.75 -26.00
C ALA A 6 -7.32 -12.25 -25.72
N ALA A 7 -6.37 -12.77 -26.49
CA ALA A 7 -4.96 -12.38 -26.46
C ALA A 7 -4.37 -12.38 -27.89
N LEU A 8 -3.17 -11.83 -28.05
CA LEU A 8 -2.42 -11.89 -29.29
C LEU A 8 -1.44 -13.08 -29.23
N LEU A 9 -1.45 -13.90 -30.26
CA LEU A 9 -0.45 -14.91 -30.56
C LEU A 9 0.12 -14.62 -31.96
N ASN A 10 1.41 -14.38 -32.09
CA ASN A 10 2.06 -13.98 -33.35
C ASN A 10 1.36 -12.82 -34.07
N SER A 11 0.91 -11.81 -33.28
CA SER A 11 0.15 -10.63 -33.76
C SER A 11 -1.29 -10.90 -34.18
N GLU A 12 -1.77 -12.12 -34.13
CA GLU A 12 -3.18 -12.46 -34.42
C GLU A 12 -4.00 -12.51 -33.14
N LEU A 13 -5.23 -12.01 -33.18
CA LEU A 13 -6.15 -12.04 -32.04
C LEU A 13 -6.80 -13.42 -31.94
N ILE A 14 -6.61 -14.08 -30.80
CA ILE A 14 -7.16 -15.41 -30.53
C ILE A 14 -8.00 -15.38 -29.25
N THR A 15 -8.97 -16.29 -29.16
CA THR A 15 -9.81 -16.39 -27.94
C THR A 15 -9.28 -17.49 -27.00
N ALA A 16 -9.47 -17.27 -25.71
CA ALA A 16 -9.08 -18.24 -24.69
C ALA A 16 -9.82 -19.58 -24.87
N LYS A 17 -11.06 -19.55 -25.36
CA LYS A 17 -11.87 -20.77 -25.58
C LYS A 17 -11.32 -21.60 -26.73
N GLU A 18 -10.95 -20.99 -27.83
CA GLU A 18 -10.35 -21.69 -28.99
C GLU A 18 -9.01 -22.30 -28.63
N GLU A 19 -8.18 -21.57 -27.88
CA GLU A 19 -6.88 -22.07 -27.45
C GLU A 19 -7.02 -23.20 -26.42
N ALA A 20 -7.98 -23.13 -25.52
CA ALA A 20 -8.24 -24.20 -24.54
C ALA A 20 -8.68 -25.52 -25.21
N VAL A 21 -9.43 -25.45 -26.33
CA VAL A 21 -9.78 -26.64 -27.11
C VAL A 21 -8.54 -27.26 -27.76
N LYS A 22 -7.64 -26.45 -28.30
CA LYS A 22 -6.37 -26.91 -28.89
C LYS A 22 -5.44 -27.50 -27.85
N GLU A 23 -5.37 -26.92 -26.62
CA GLU A 23 -4.59 -27.45 -25.50
C GLU A 23 -5.03 -28.87 -25.10
N GLY A 24 -6.34 -29.12 -25.11
CA GLY A 24 -6.91 -30.46 -24.86
C GLY A 24 -6.48 -31.53 -25.89
N ILE A 25 -6.01 -31.12 -27.07
CA ILE A 25 -5.55 -32.01 -28.13
C ILE A 25 -4.05 -32.29 -28.05
N ASP A 26 -3.23 -31.29 -27.66
CA ASP A 26 -1.76 -31.45 -27.54
C ASP A 26 -1.15 -30.51 -26.49
N PRO A 27 -1.14 -30.92 -25.20
CA PRO A 27 -0.64 -30.10 -24.09
C PRO A 27 0.83 -29.69 -24.23
N LYS A 28 1.67 -30.49 -24.90
CA LYS A 28 3.11 -30.23 -25.02
C LYS A 28 3.44 -29.05 -25.93
N LYS A 29 2.62 -28.78 -26.93
CA LYS A 29 2.80 -27.63 -27.82
C LYS A 29 2.45 -26.28 -27.20
N PHE A 30 1.79 -26.26 -26.03
CA PHE A 30 1.34 -25.03 -25.36
C PHE A 30 2.35 -24.44 -24.42
N THR A 31 3.34 -25.20 -23.95
CA THR A 31 4.40 -24.73 -23.06
C THR A 31 5.35 -23.73 -23.73
N GLU A 32 5.35 -23.63 -25.06
CA GLU A 32 6.22 -22.75 -25.85
C GLU A 32 5.48 -21.52 -26.44
N ARG A 33 4.17 -21.39 -26.19
CA ARG A 33 3.39 -20.28 -26.76
C ARG A 33 3.37 -19.07 -25.84
N HIS A 34 3.76 -17.93 -26.39
CA HIS A 34 3.73 -16.64 -25.72
C HIS A 34 2.53 -15.82 -26.19
N TYR A 35 1.62 -15.56 -25.26
CA TYR A 35 0.42 -14.74 -25.52
C TYR A 35 0.62 -13.34 -24.98
N PHE A 36 0.08 -12.33 -25.68
CA PHE A 36 0.22 -10.93 -25.30
C PHE A 36 -1.14 -10.25 -25.16
N CYS A 37 -1.29 -9.34 -24.20
CA CYS A 37 -2.49 -8.55 -24.02
C CYS A 37 -2.68 -7.60 -25.22
N PRO A 38 -3.86 -7.55 -25.84
CA PRO A 38 -4.10 -6.67 -26.99
C PRO A 38 -4.00 -5.19 -26.64
N HIS A 39 -4.25 -4.81 -25.39
CA HIS A 39 -4.22 -3.42 -24.92
C HIS A 39 -2.81 -2.96 -24.49
N CYS A 40 -2.17 -3.69 -23.59
CA CYS A 40 -0.90 -3.24 -23.01
C CYS A 40 0.33 -4.00 -23.54
N LYS A 41 0.15 -4.93 -24.46
CA LYS A 41 1.19 -5.77 -25.11
C LYS A 41 2.04 -6.58 -24.15
N ARG A 42 1.68 -6.65 -22.87
CA ARG A 42 2.36 -7.50 -21.86
C ARG A 42 1.96 -8.96 -22.03
N GLU A 43 2.87 -9.84 -21.66
CA GLU A 43 2.65 -11.27 -21.69
C GLU A 43 1.51 -11.68 -20.74
N VAL A 44 0.70 -12.63 -21.20
CA VAL A 44 -0.43 -13.19 -20.49
C VAL A 44 -0.39 -14.71 -20.59
N GLN A 45 -0.86 -15.39 -19.56
CA GLN A 45 -0.93 -16.85 -19.51
C GLN A 45 -2.37 -17.32 -19.74
N LEU A 46 -2.54 -18.36 -20.53
CA LEU A 46 -3.81 -19.07 -20.68
C LEU A 46 -4.08 -19.87 -19.39
N ILE A 47 -5.27 -19.68 -18.84
CA ILE A 47 -5.77 -20.43 -17.67
C ILE A 47 -7.00 -21.21 -18.13
N VAL A 48 -6.90 -22.53 -18.09
CA VAL A 48 -8.00 -23.43 -18.42
C VAL A 48 -8.53 -24.05 -17.13
N LYS A 49 -9.85 -23.95 -16.92
CA LYS A 49 -10.59 -24.59 -15.83
C LYS A 49 -11.69 -25.46 -16.41
N LYS A 50 -12.26 -26.38 -15.61
CA LYS A 50 -13.30 -27.35 -16.04
C LYS A 50 -14.44 -26.75 -16.89
N LYS A 51 -14.80 -25.48 -16.71
CA LYS A 51 -15.92 -24.82 -17.41
C LYS A 51 -15.56 -23.48 -18.06
N THR A 52 -14.34 -22.96 -17.87
CA THR A 52 -13.95 -21.61 -18.33
C THR A 52 -12.50 -21.58 -18.74
N ALA A 53 -12.20 -20.81 -19.80
CA ALA A 53 -10.84 -20.46 -20.18
C ALA A 53 -10.70 -18.95 -20.29
N TYR A 54 -9.57 -18.40 -19.84
CA TYR A 54 -9.26 -16.98 -19.89
C TYR A 54 -7.76 -16.75 -19.86
N PHE A 55 -7.34 -15.58 -20.34
CA PHE A 55 -5.96 -15.12 -20.20
C PHE A 55 -5.82 -14.26 -18.94
N LYS A 56 -4.74 -14.47 -18.24
CA LYS A 56 -4.35 -13.70 -17.04
C LYS A 56 -2.99 -13.08 -17.31
N HIS A 57 -2.84 -11.77 -17.03
CA HIS A 57 -1.51 -11.17 -17.01
C HIS A 57 -0.61 -11.96 -16.08
N LEU A 58 0.56 -12.34 -16.58
CA LEU A 58 1.63 -12.81 -15.70
C LEU A 58 1.88 -11.71 -14.67
N PRO A 59 2.10 -12.08 -13.39
CA PRO A 59 2.62 -11.11 -12.45
C PRO A 59 3.78 -10.42 -13.15
N GLN A 60 3.83 -9.09 -13.11
CA GLN A 60 5.09 -8.46 -13.49
C GLN A 60 6.16 -9.17 -12.65
N THR A 61 7.09 -9.82 -13.30
CA THR A 61 8.40 -10.05 -12.74
C THR A 61 9.01 -8.65 -12.61
N ILE A 62 8.56 -7.92 -11.59
CA ILE A 62 9.34 -6.85 -11.01
C ILE A 62 10.68 -7.51 -10.81
N ASN A 63 11.74 -6.89 -11.29
CA ASN A 63 13.09 -7.41 -11.24
C ASN A 63 13.36 -7.96 -9.83
N MET A 64 12.99 -9.23 -9.58
CA MET A 64 13.12 -9.86 -8.25
C MET A 64 14.58 -9.93 -7.82
N ALA A 65 15.52 -9.84 -8.77
CA ALA A 65 16.93 -9.68 -8.48
C ALA A 65 17.20 -8.31 -7.84
N GLY A 66 16.75 -7.19 -8.44
CA GLY A 66 16.95 -5.85 -7.88
C GLY A 66 16.19 -5.61 -6.57
N GLU A 67 15.04 -6.28 -6.37
CA GLU A 67 14.26 -6.23 -5.14
C GLU A 67 14.92 -7.02 -4.01
N LYS A 68 15.52 -8.17 -4.31
CA LYS A 68 16.35 -8.92 -3.36
C LYS A 68 17.60 -8.14 -2.96
N ASP A 69 18.22 -7.45 -3.90
CA ASP A 69 19.39 -6.58 -3.64
C ASP A 69 19.01 -5.39 -2.77
N GLU A 70 17.91 -4.68 -3.08
CA GLU A 70 17.42 -3.56 -2.28
C GLU A 70 17.14 -4.00 -0.84
N HIS A 71 16.47 -5.15 -0.66
CA HIS A 71 16.17 -5.70 0.65
C HIS A 71 17.44 -6.09 1.42
N ALA A 72 18.35 -6.82 0.79
CA ALA A 72 19.60 -7.25 1.42
C ALA A 72 20.48 -6.05 1.83
N GLN A 73 20.69 -5.09 0.92
CA GLN A 73 21.44 -3.86 1.20
C GLN A 73 20.80 -3.02 2.31
N SER A 74 19.47 -2.89 2.30
CA SER A 74 18.76 -2.14 3.34
C SER A 74 18.96 -2.75 4.72
N LYS A 75 18.89 -4.08 4.84
CA LYS A 75 19.12 -4.78 6.13
C LYS A 75 20.55 -4.58 6.63
N GLU A 76 21.55 -4.75 5.77
CA GLU A 76 22.94 -4.60 6.16
C GLU A 76 23.26 -3.17 6.60
N LEU A 77 22.85 -2.16 5.81
CA LEU A 77 23.04 -0.75 6.17
C LEU A 77 22.31 -0.38 7.46
N LEU A 78 21.10 -0.89 7.66
CA LEU A 78 20.33 -0.65 8.90
C LEU A 78 20.99 -1.32 10.11
N LYS A 79 21.48 -2.55 9.97
CA LYS A 79 22.26 -3.23 11.01
C LYS A 79 23.50 -2.43 11.37
N ASP A 80 24.26 -1.98 10.39
CA ASP A 80 25.51 -1.21 10.62
C ASP A 80 25.20 0.13 11.29
N ALA A 81 24.15 0.83 10.86
CA ALA A 81 23.70 2.07 11.48
C ALA A 81 23.27 1.85 12.94
N LEU A 82 22.54 0.79 13.23
CA LEU A 82 22.13 0.42 14.58
C LEU A 82 23.32 0.05 15.47
N ARG A 83 24.30 -0.71 14.94
CA ARG A 83 25.53 -1.03 15.67
C ARG A 83 26.34 0.21 16.00
N GLY A 84 26.48 1.13 15.03
CA GLY A 84 27.10 2.43 15.26
C GLY A 84 26.38 3.26 16.33
N ALA A 85 25.07 3.14 16.44
CA ALA A 85 24.25 3.72 17.50
C ALA A 85 24.22 2.90 18.80
N LYS A 86 25.17 1.96 18.98
CA LYS A 86 25.37 1.09 20.16
C LYS A 86 24.24 0.08 20.45
N PHE A 87 23.45 -0.29 19.45
CA PHE A 87 22.55 -1.44 19.55
C PHE A 87 23.30 -2.74 19.22
N GLY A 88 22.87 -3.85 19.82
CA GLY A 88 23.41 -5.20 19.54
C GLY A 88 22.80 -5.82 18.28
N ALA A 89 22.63 -5.06 17.20
CA ALA A 89 21.86 -5.45 16.03
C ALA A 89 22.41 -6.68 15.30
N GLN A 90 21.50 -7.60 14.93
CA GLN A 90 21.78 -8.82 14.16
C GLN A 90 20.73 -8.98 13.07
N THR A 91 21.14 -9.52 11.90
CA THR A 91 20.22 -9.79 10.79
C THR A 91 19.76 -11.25 10.81
N GLU A 92 18.58 -11.50 10.22
CA GLU A 92 18.03 -12.85 9.96
C GLU A 92 17.88 -13.70 11.24
N VAL A 93 17.47 -13.08 12.35
CA VAL A 93 17.37 -13.76 13.64
C VAL A 93 16.09 -14.59 13.71
N SER A 94 16.24 -15.88 13.97
CA SER A 94 15.12 -16.79 14.18
C SER A 94 14.52 -16.58 15.57
N LEU A 95 13.21 -16.39 15.63
CA LEU A 95 12.41 -16.08 16.81
C LEU A 95 11.20 -17.00 16.92
N ALA A 96 10.51 -16.99 18.07
CA ALA A 96 9.27 -17.74 18.28
C ALA A 96 9.40 -19.23 17.88
N SER A 97 10.50 -19.88 18.28
CA SER A 97 10.83 -21.30 17.95
C SER A 97 10.83 -21.56 16.42
N GLY A 98 11.43 -20.65 15.65
CA GLY A 98 11.57 -20.77 14.19
C GLY A 98 10.35 -20.33 13.37
N ARG A 99 9.26 -19.92 14.01
CA ARG A 99 8.03 -19.46 13.31
C ARG A 99 8.14 -18.03 12.76
N LEU A 100 9.13 -17.27 13.21
CA LEU A 100 9.37 -15.89 12.81
C LEU A 100 10.87 -15.70 12.59
N ARG A 101 11.23 -14.93 11.56
CA ARG A 101 12.60 -14.51 11.30
C ARG A 101 12.63 -12.99 11.15
N ALA A 102 13.30 -12.30 12.08
CA ALA A 102 13.44 -10.86 12.05
C ALA A 102 14.50 -10.45 11.02
N ASP A 103 14.19 -9.48 10.17
CA ASP A 103 15.15 -8.93 9.23
C ASP A 103 16.35 -8.30 9.97
N VAL A 104 16.07 -7.44 10.96
CA VAL A 104 17.08 -6.87 11.86
C VAL A 104 16.55 -6.83 13.29
N LEU A 105 17.10 -7.65 14.19
CA LEU A 105 16.84 -7.57 15.61
C LEU A 105 17.81 -6.56 16.23
N ALA A 106 17.32 -5.39 16.62
CA ALA A 106 18.14 -4.32 17.18
C ALA A 106 18.44 -4.52 18.68
N SER A 107 17.50 -5.09 19.40
CA SER A 107 17.63 -5.44 20.81
C SER A 107 16.65 -6.57 21.19
N PRO A 108 16.72 -7.16 22.39
CA PRO A 108 15.75 -8.17 22.83
C PRO A 108 14.27 -7.73 22.78
N LYS A 109 14.00 -6.42 22.65
CA LYS A 109 12.65 -5.85 22.64
C LYS A 109 12.31 -5.06 21.36
N LEU A 110 13.21 -5.03 20.36
CA LEU A 110 13.02 -4.20 19.18
C LEU A 110 13.52 -4.89 17.92
N ALA A 111 12.65 -5.08 16.96
CA ALA A 111 12.96 -5.59 15.63
C ALA A 111 12.57 -4.58 14.55
N PHE A 112 13.32 -4.57 13.46
CA PHE A 112 13.00 -3.85 12.24
C PHE A 112 12.75 -4.86 11.13
N GLU A 113 11.66 -4.64 10.40
CA GLU A 113 11.28 -5.37 9.21
C GLU A 113 11.44 -4.47 8.00
N VAL A 114 12.15 -4.93 6.99
CA VAL A 114 12.37 -4.21 5.74
C VAL A 114 11.51 -4.84 4.66
N GLN A 115 10.53 -4.11 4.14
CA GLN A 115 9.60 -4.66 3.17
C GLN A 115 9.79 -4.04 1.80
N CYS A 116 10.42 -4.77 0.89
CA CYS A 116 10.62 -4.37 -0.50
C CYS A 116 9.62 -5.06 -1.45
N ALA A 117 9.20 -6.29 -1.13
CA ALA A 117 8.26 -7.11 -1.90
C ALA A 117 6.79 -6.85 -1.55
N PRO A 118 5.82 -7.26 -2.40
CA PRO A 118 4.41 -7.25 -2.04
C PRO A 118 4.15 -8.09 -0.78
N LEU A 119 3.39 -7.51 0.16
CA LEU A 119 2.97 -8.19 1.38
C LEU A 119 1.45 -8.07 1.52
N ASN A 120 0.78 -9.16 1.79
CA ASN A 120 -0.66 -9.13 2.06
C ASN A 120 -0.94 -8.86 3.55
N LYS A 121 -2.16 -8.38 3.84
CA LYS A 121 -2.57 -8.03 5.20
C LYS A 121 -2.53 -9.21 6.16
N SER A 122 -2.89 -10.42 5.71
CA SER A 122 -2.92 -11.61 6.55
C SER A 122 -1.53 -12.01 7.02
N GLU A 123 -0.55 -12.02 6.11
CA GLU A 123 0.84 -12.33 6.40
C GLU A 123 1.46 -11.27 7.31
N PHE A 124 1.22 -9.98 7.01
CA PHE A 124 1.63 -8.88 7.90
C PHE A 124 1.09 -9.07 9.32
N MET A 125 -0.22 -9.30 9.47
CA MET A 125 -0.85 -9.47 10.78
C MET A 125 -0.33 -10.69 11.52
N HIS A 126 -0.07 -11.80 10.81
CA HIS A 126 0.51 -12.99 11.41
C HIS A 126 1.90 -12.69 12.02
N ARG A 127 2.80 -12.05 11.26
CA ARG A 127 4.13 -11.67 11.74
C ARG A 127 4.05 -10.67 12.92
N HIS A 128 3.21 -9.65 12.79
CA HIS A 128 3.00 -8.65 13.84
C HIS A 128 2.51 -9.28 15.15
N LEU A 129 1.53 -10.18 15.09
CA LEU A 129 1.02 -10.89 16.26
C LEU A 129 2.09 -11.78 16.92
N LEU A 130 2.93 -12.46 16.11
CA LEU A 130 4.04 -13.26 16.66
C LEU A 130 5.04 -12.36 17.42
N TYR A 131 5.37 -11.18 16.89
CA TYR A 131 6.21 -10.21 17.61
C TYR A 131 5.58 -9.77 18.94
N GLN A 132 4.30 -9.46 18.94
CA GLN A 132 3.56 -9.09 20.17
C GLN A 132 3.57 -10.21 21.21
N GLN A 133 3.34 -11.48 20.79
CA GLN A 133 3.31 -12.63 21.67
C GLN A 133 4.65 -12.85 22.41
N ILE A 134 5.77 -12.54 21.77
CA ILE A 134 7.10 -12.66 22.36
C ILE A 134 7.62 -11.36 22.98
N GLY A 135 6.78 -10.31 23.08
CA GLY A 135 7.11 -9.03 23.72
C GLY A 135 8.12 -8.18 22.96
N ILE A 136 8.25 -8.38 21.64
CA ILE A 136 9.13 -7.59 20.76
C ILE A 136 8.29 -6.57 20.00
N LYS A 137 8.72 -5.32 19.99
CA LYS A 137 8.14 -4.27 19.15
C LYS A 137 8.72 -4.36 17.75
N ASP A 138 7.85 -4.48 16.76
CA ASP A 138 8.22 -4.47 15.36
C ASP A 138 8.06 -3.08 14.73
N ILE A 139 9.06 -2.62 14.01
CA ILE A 139 9.04 -1.39 13.19
C ILE A 139 9.22 -1.80 11.73
N TRP A 140 8.26 -1.43 10.90
CA TRP A 140 8.28 -1.72 9.47
C TRP A 140 8.81 -0.53 8.68
N ILE A 141 9.81 -0.78 7.85
CA ILE A 141 10.42 0.19 6.95
C ILE A 141 10.27 -0.35 5.53
N VAL A 142 9.79 0.47 4.62
CA VAL A 142 9.47 0.00 3.27
C VAL A 142 10.48 0.47 2.22
N GLY A 143 10.73 -0.39 1.24
CA GLY A 143 11.51 -0.09 0.04
C GLY A 143 10.70 0.63 -1.04
N LYS A 144 11.37 0.91 -2.16
CA LYS A 144 10.91 1.77 -3.27
C LYS A 144 9.51 1.42 -3.80
N MET A 145 9.16 0.13 -3.86
CA MET A 145 7.85 -0.31 -4.35
C MET A 145 6.69 0.27 -3.54
N HIS A 146 6.90 0.48 -2.25
CA HIS A 146 5.88 0.93 -1.30
C HIS A 146 5.97 2.42 -0.95
N PHE A 147 6.87 3.20 -1.55
CA PHE A 147 6.99 4.63 -1.24
C PHE A 147 5.66 5.36 -1.42
N LEU A 148 5.32 6.21 -0.45
CA LEU A 148 4.13 7.04 -0.52
C LEU A 148 4.27 8.07 -1.64
N GLN A 149 3.26 8.09 -2.50
CA GLN A 149 3.05 9.08 -3.54
C GLN A 149 1.88 10.00 -3.17
N HIS A 150 1.26 10.62 -4.18
CA HIS A 150 0.15 11.54 -3.97
C HIS A 150 -1.17 10.87 -3.54
N TYR A 151 -1.33 9.58 -3.82
CA TYR A 151 -2.55 8.84 -3.53
C TYR A 151 -2.25 7.57 -2.73
N LEU A 152 -3.10 7.29 -1.76
CA LEU A 152 -3.01 6.12 -0.91
C LEU A 152 -3.38 4.85 -1.68
N LYS A 153 -2.53 3.84 -1.61
CA LYS A 153 -2.85 2.49 -2.08
C LYS A 153 -3.28 1.61 -0.90
N LYS A 154 -4.29 0.78 -1.09
CA LYS A 154 -4.79 -0.14 -0.03
C LYS A 154 -3.69 -1.03 0.55
N THR A 155 -2.72 -1.44 -0.27
CA THR A 155 -1.57 -2.26 0.16
C THR A 155 -0.58 -1.53 1.08
N GLN A 156 -0.63 -0.20 1.14
CA GLN A 156 0.23 0.62 2.00
C GLN A 156 -0.34 0.78 3.42
N LEU A 157 -1.66 0.58 3.59
CA LEU A 157 -2.35 0.80 4.87
C LEU A 157 -1.72 0.04 6.05
N ILE A 158 -1.19 -1.15 5.81
CA ILE A 158 -0.62 -2.03 6.85
C ILE A 158 0.68 -1.48 7.45
N PHE A 159 1.40 -0.62 6.74
CA PHE A 159 2.69 -0.09 7.18
C PHE A 159 2.59 1.22 7.95
N PHE A 160 1.40 1.86 7.96
CA PHE A 160 1.22 3.07 8.77
C PHE A 160 1.29 2.76 10.26
N ARG A 161 1.90 3.68 10.98
CA ARG A 161 1.94 3.69 12.44
C ARG A 161 1.51 5.07 12.94
N GLU A 162 1.15 5.16 14.21
CA GLU A 162 0.73 6.40 14.83
C GLU A 162 1.45 6.61 16.17
N ASN A 163 1.83 7.85 16.44
CA ASN A 163 2.28 8.30 17.74
C ASN A 163 1.96 9.79 17.94
N LYS A 164 2.10 10.28 19.17
CA LYS A 164 1.79 11.67 19.54
C LYS A 164 2.71 12.71 18.88
N LEU A 165 3.94 12.34 18.51
CA LEU A 165 4.93 13.27 17.94
C LEU A 165 4.75 13.46 16.43
N TRP A 166 4.41 12.39 15.73
CA TRP A 166 4.39 12.36 14.26
C TRP A 166 2.99 12.18 13.68
N ASN A 167 1.96 11.98 14.51
CA ASN A 167 0.64 11.52 14.10
C ASN A 167 0.76 10.20 13.30
N ASN A 168 -0.05 10.02 12.25
CA ASN A 168 0.16 8.90 11.33
C ASN A 168 1.46 9.11 10.59
N TYR A 169 2.32 8.09 10.61
CA TYR A 169 3.64 8.15 9.96
C TYR A 169 3.97 6.87 9.21
N TYR A 170 4.98 6.98 8.35
CA TYR A 170 5.40 5.96 7.42
C TYR A 170 6.93 6.07 7.23
N LEU A 171 7.64 4.94 7.31
CA LEU A 171 9.10 4.92 7.17
C LEU A 171 9.49 4.28 5.84
N GLU A 172 10.35 4.95 5.10
CA GLU A 172 10.88 4.53 3.82
C GLU A 172 12.40 4.41 3.89
N VAL A 173 12.98 3.38 3.26
CA VAL A 173 14.43 3.20 3.13
C VAL A 173 14.85 3.23 1.67
N ASN A 174 15.93 3.95 1.38
CA ASN A 174 16.60 3.92 0.08
C ASN A 174 18.09 3.57 0.31
N PRO A 175 18.49 2.31 0.10
CA PRO A 175 19.86 1.87 0.34
C PRO A 175 20.86 2.51 -0.63
N TYR A 176 20.44 2.79 -1.86
CA TYR A 176 21.31 3.42 -2.89
C TYR A 176 21.66 4.86 -2.55
N GLN A 177 20.75 5.57 -1.88
CA GLN A 177 20.98 6.93 -1.36
C GLN A 177 21.44 6.93 0.10
N ARG A 178 21.58 5.75 0.71
CA ARG A 178 21.90 5.57 2.14
C ARG A 178 21.03 6.47 3.02
N SER A 179 19.72 6.45 2.81
CA SER A 179 18.79 7.37 3.47
C SER A 179 17.55 6.65 4.01
N LEU A 180 17.09 7.15 5.17
CA LEU A 180 15.76 6.89 5.75
C LEU A 180 14.91 8.13 5.54
N ARG A 181 13.67 7.94 5.11
CA ARG A 181 12.68 9.02 5.01
C ARG A 181 11.51 8.72 5.92
N LEU A 182 11.19 9.69 6.74
CA LEU A 182 9.99 9.69 7.56
C LEU A 182 8.94 10.57 6.88
N LYS A 183 7.85 9.96 6.46
CA LYS A 183 6.63 10.66 6.09
C LYS A 183 5.76 10.76 7.34
N TYR A 184 5.45 11.95 7.81
CA TYR A 184 4.75 12.16 9.07
C TYR A 184 3.63 13.17 8.93
N ASN A 185 2.76 13.26 9.94
CA ASN A 185 1.55 14.05 9.91
C ASN A 185 0.70 13.70 8.67
N VAL A 186 0.62 12.40 8.36
CA VAL A 186 -0.05 11.93 7.15
C VAL A 186 -1.55 12.00 7.32
N LYS A 187 -2.22 12.67 6.40
CA LYS A 187 -3.67 12.87 6.37
C LYS A 187 -4.19 12.62 4.96
N LEU A 188 -5.47 12.31 4.86
CA LEU A 188 -6.20 12.21 3.59
C LEU A 188 -7.06 13.46 3.38
N GLU A 189 -7.31 13.77 2.14
CA GLU A 189 -8.33 14.76 1.78
C GLU A 189 -9.72 14.32 2.24
N PRO A 190 -10.65 15.25 2.39
CA PRO A 190 -11.99 14.95 2.91
C PRO A 190 -12.72 13.83 2.17
N LEU A 191 -12.68 13.86 0.85
CA LEU A 191 -13.47 12.97 -0.01
C LEU A 191 -12.64 12.07 -0.92
N THR A 192 -11.33 12.26 -0.98
CA THR A 192 -10.43 11.51 -1.88
C THR A 192 -9.37 10.73 -1.09
N ASP A 193 -8.66 9.84 -1.76
CA ASP A 193 -7.51 9.14 -1.20
C ASP A 193 -6.18 9.89 -1.46
N ARG A 194 -6.26 11.19 -1.78
CA ARG A 194 -5.09 12.04 -1.91
C ARG A 194 -4.46 12.31 -0.56
N LEU A 195 -3.15 12.16 -0.53
CA LEU A 195 -2.35 12.27 0.69
C LEU A 195 -1.75 13.66 0.87
N HIS A 196 -1.77 14.12 2.11
CA HIS A 196 -0.99 15.25 2.60
C HIS A 196 -0.05 14.75 3.69
N PHE A 197 1.23 15.09 3.60
CA PHE A 197 2.25 14.69 4.58
C PHE A 197 3.43 15.67 4.59
N GLN A 198 4.16 15.64 5.68
CA GLN A 198 5.47 16.27 5.80
C GLN A 198 6.55 15.19 5.65
N THR A 199 7.74 15.56 5.21
CA THR A 199 8.85 14.64 5.01
C THR A 199 10.08 15.13 5.74
N ALA A 200 10.77 14.23 6.43
CA ALA A 200 12.11 14.41 6.94
C ALA A 200 13.00 13.28 6.41
N SER A 201 14.24 13.62 6.06
CA SER A 201 15.23 12.66 5.57
C SER A 201 16.41 12.60 6.53
N PHE A 202 16.91 11.39 6.76
CA PHE A 202 18.01 11.09 7.65
C PHE A 202 19.01 10.21 6.90
N SER A 203 20.30 10.34 7.20
CA SER A 203 21.29 9.38 6.70
C SER A 203 21.06 8.00 7.32
N LEU A 204 21.31 6.96 6.55
CA LEU A 204 21.23 5.57 7.03
C LEU A 204 22.56 5.17 7.67
N ASP A 205 22.86 5.81 8.80
CA ASP A 205 24.01 5.62 9.67
C ASP A 205 23.64 5.92 11.13
N ALA A 206 24.60 5.79 12.04
CA ALA A 206 24.36 6.01 13.48
C ALA A 206 23.85 7.43 13.78
N VAL A 207 24.42 8.44 13.13
CA VAL A 207 24.04 9.85 13.34
C VAL A 207 22.62 10.12 12.84
N GLY A 208 22.26 9.59 11.68
CA GLY A 208 20.90 9.75 11.13
C GLY A 208 19.85 9.01 11.97
N LEU A 209 20.17 7.83 12.50
CA LEU A 209 19.26 7.11 13.40
C LEU A 209 19.06 7.87 14.72
N GLU A 210 20.11 8.45 15.28
CA GLU A 210 20.02 9.27 16.48
C GLU A 210 19.14 10.51 16.23
N LYS A 211 19.38 11.21 15.09
CA LYS A 211 18.54 12.35 14.70
C LYS A 211 17.07 11.94 14.49
N LEU A 212 16.78 10.79 13.89
CA LEU A 212 15.43 10.27 13.74
C LEU A 212 14.80 10.00 15.13
N TRP A 213 15.55 9.40 16.05
CA TRP A 213 15.05 9.04 17.38
C TRP A 213 14.63 10.25 18.20
N TYR A 214 15.39 11.34 18.11
CA TYR A 214 15.09 12.59 18.83
C TYR A 214 14.28 13.59 17.99
N PHE A 215 13.81 13.22 16.82
CA PHE A 215 13.11 14.12 15.92
C PHE A 215 11.73 14.53 16.45
N LYS A 216 11.59 15.82 16.77
CA LYS A 216 10.36 16.45 17.29
C LYS A 216 9.93 17.56 16.34
N PRO A 217 9.19 17.25 15.26
CA PRO A 217 8.80 18.24 14.26
C PRO A 217 7.67 19.14 14.72
N ARG A 218 7.58 20.32 14.12
CA ARG A 218 6.36 21.13 14.14
C ARG A 218 5.39 20.55 13.10
N LEU A 219 4.19 20.16 13.57
CA LEU A 219 3.15 19.64 12.70
C LEU A 219 2.40 20.78 12.02
N LYS A 220 2.28 20.74 10.68
CA LYS A 220 1.50 21.70 9.89
C LYS A 220 0.02 21.35 9.93
N LYS A 221 -0.84 22.36 9.96
CA LYS A 221 -2.26 22.23 9.63
C LYS A 221 -2.42 22.26 8.11
N TYR A 222 -3.15 21.32 7.55
CA TYR A 222 -3.45 21.31 6.11
C TYR A 222 -4.72 22.10 5.85
N GLN A 223 -4.65 22.99 4.88
CA GLN A 223 -5.81 23.73 4.36
C GLN A 223 -6.26 23.06 3.07
N ILE A 224 -7.53 22.69 3.01
CA ILE A 224 -8.15 22.06 1.86
C ILE A 224 -9.15 23.01 1.24
N ASP A 225 -9.05 23.19 -0.07
CA ASP A 225 -10.05 23.95 -0.82
C ASP A 225 -11.36 23.18 -0.87
N SER A 226 -12.34 23.64 -0.11
CA SER A 226 -13.64 23.02 -0.01
C SER A 226 -14.42 23.05 -1.34
N SER A 227 -14.16 24.02 -2.21
CA SER A 227 -14.81 24.13 -3.53
C SER A 227 -14.39 22.97 -4.45
N ILE A 228 -13.10 22.61 -4.44
CA ILE A 228 -12.57 21.49 -5.21
C ILE A 228 -13.20 20.17 -4.74
N GLN A 229 -13.29 19.95 -3.42
CA GLN A 229 -13.89 18.75 -2.86
C GLN A 229 -15.40 18.67 -3.14
N LYS A 230 -16.09 19.79 -3.07
CA LYS A 230 -17.52 19.90 -3.39
C LYS A 230 -17.79 19.58 -4.87
N ASN A 231 -17.00 20.14 -5.75
CA ASN A 231 -17.07 19.83 -7.19
C ASN A 231 -16.75 18.37 -7.49
N TYR A 232 -15.73 17.80 -6.80
CA TYR A 232 -15.43 16.38 -6.90
C TYR A 232 -16.65 15.52 -6.56
N LEU A 233 -17.36 15.82 -5.46
CA LEU A 233 -18.56 15.05 -5.09
C LEU A 233 -19.68 15.20 -6.13
N LYS A 234 -19.93 16.43 -6.62
CA LYS A 234 -20.91 16.67 -7.69
C LYS A 234 -20.58 15.87 -8.97
N MET A 235 -19.31 15.79 -9.33
CA MET A 235 -18.85 14.97 -10.44
C MET A 235 -19.08 13.47 -10.19
N GLN A 236 -18.79 12.96 -8.97
CA GLN A 236 -19.03 11.56 -8.64
C GLN A 236 -20.51 11.18 -8.75
N LEU A 237 -21.41 12.07 -8.34
CA LEU A 237 -22.86 11.91 -8.50
C LEU A 237 -23.27 11.90 -9.98
N ALA A 238 -22.80 12.87 -10.76
CA ALA A 238 -23.12 12.97 -12.19
C ALA A 238 -22.65 11.75 -12.98
N HIS A 239 -21.44 11.25 -12.71
CA HIS A 239 -20.88 10.06 -13.35
C HIS A 239 -21.40 8.73 -12.77
N LYS A 240 -22.31 8.77 -11.80
CA LYS A 240 -22.89 7.58 -11.17
C LYS A 240 -21.80 6.58 -10.70
N SER A 241 -20.68 7.08 -10.19
CA SER A 241 -19.65 6.22 -9.62
C SER A 241 -20.22 5.46 -8.41
N ILE A 242 -19.58 4.36 -8.00
CA ILE A 242 -19.99 3.60 -6.81
C ILE A 242 -20.15 4.54 -5.60
N LYS A 243 -19.15 5.40 -5.36
CA LYS A 243 -19.20 6.41 -4.30
C LYS A 243 -20.33 7.42 -4.50
N GLY A 244 -20.49 7.92 -5.73
CA GLY A 244 -21.57 8.84 -6.08
C GLY A 244 -22.95 8.23 -5.82
N LEU A 245 -23.18 6.99 -6.22
CA LEU A 245 -24.45 6.30 -5.97
C LEU A 245 -24.70 6.08 -4.48
N GLN A 246 -23.69 5.68 -3.70
CA GLN A 246 -23.83 5.48 -2.25
C GLN A 246 -24.18 6.79 -1.52
N ILE A 247 -23.46 7.87 -1.80
CA ILE A 247 -23.73 9.18 -1.19
C ILE A 247 -25.04 9.77 -1.72
N GLY A 248 -25.31 9.63 -3.02
CA GLY A 248 -26.56 10.09 -3.63
C GLY A 248 -27.81 9.45 -3.00
N ALA A 249 -27.76 8.15 -2.72
CA ALA A 249 -28.86 7.46 -2.01
C ALA A 249 -29.10 8.05 -0.60
N LYS A 250 -28.03 8.37 0.13
CA LYS A 250 -28.14 8.98 1.47
C LYS A 250 -28.65 10.42 1.41
N LEU A 251 -28.20 11.21 0.44
CA LEU A 251 -28.72 12.56 0.18
C LEU A 251 -30.24 12.52 -0.11
N TYR A 252 -30.66 11.59 -0.99
CA TYR A 252 -32.07 11.40 -1.33
C TYR A 252 -32.91 11.01 -0.11
N GLN A 253 -32.44 10.04 0.69
CA GLN A 253 -33.12 9.63 1.94
C GLN A 253 -33.30 10.76 2.92
N LYS A 254 -32.33 11.67 3.03
CA LYS A 254 -32.39 12.84 3.93
C LYS A 254 -33.02 14.07 3.26
N GLN A 255 -33.49 13.97 2.02
CA GLN A 255 -34.02 15.10 1.22
C GLN A 255 -33.06 16.29 1.15
N MET A 256 -31.77 16.01 1.03
CA MET A 256 -30.69 16.99 1.02
C MET A 256 -30.00 17.04 -0.34
N THR A 257 -29.45 18.23 -0.63
CA THR A 257 -28.54 18.44 -1.75
C THR A 257 -27.09 18.44 -1.28
N VAL A 258 -26.11 18.38 -2.20
CA VAL A 258 -24.68 18.51 -1.89
C VAL A 258 -24.37 19.87 -1.25
N ASP A 259 -25.13 20.91 -1.62
CA ASP A 259 -24.89 22.28 -1.16
C ASP A 259 -25.29 22.49 0.31
N GLU A 260 -26.16 21.64 0.84
CA GLU A 260 -26.62 21.64 2.24
C GLU A 260 -25.73 20.83 3.18
N LEU A 261 -24.76 20.07 2.64
CA LEU A 261 -23.79 19.40 3.49
C LEU A 261 -22.90 20.41 4.23
N PRO A 262 -22.60 20.17 5.51
CA PRO A 262 -21.80 21.10 6.32
C PRO A 262 -20.38 21.24 5.75
N GLN A 263 -19.82 22.45 5.90
CA GLN A 263 -18.53 22.82 5.31
C GLN A 263 -17.37 21.87 5.70
N TRP A 264 -17.38 21.32 6.93
CA TRP A 264 -16.33 20.42 7.37
C TRP A 264 -16.22 19.15 6.51
N VAL A 265 -17.33 18.70 5.89
CA VAL A 265 -17.34 17.55 4.97
C VAL A 265 -16.36 17.77 3.80
N PHE A 266 -16.17 19.02 3.41
CA PHE A 266 -15.32 19.40 2.27
C PHE A 266 -13.97 19.99 2.66
N SER A 267 -13.78 20.41 3.92
CA SER A 267 -12.57 21.13 4.35
C SER A 267 -11.72 20.40 5.37
N GLN A 268 -12.28 19.46 6.13
CA GLN A 268 -11.56 18.78 7.20
C GLN A 268 -10.80 17.57 6.67
N VAL A 269 -9.47 17.58 6.82
CA VAL A 269 -8.64 16.40 6.54
C VAL A 269 -9.01 15.24 7.47
N ARG A 270 -8.90 14.03 6.97
CA ARG A 270 -9.24 12.80 7.71
C ARG A 270 -8.02 11.94 8.01
N SER A 271 -8.17 11.06 8.99
CA SER A 271 -7.15 10.07 9.32
C SER A 271 -7.07 8.97 8.27
N ILE A 272 -5.93 8.29 8.17
CA ILE A 272 -5.65 7.26 7.16
C ILE A 272 -6.66 6.11 7.18
N ASN A 273 -7.15 5.74 8.35
CA ASN A 273 -8.07 4.61 8.53
C ASN A 273 -9.55 5.03 8.65
N SER A 274 -9.86 6.32 8.47
CA SER A 274 -11.24 6.79 8.56
C SER A 274 -11.97 6.67 7.22
N ALA A 275 -13.29 6.53 7.28
CA ALA A 275 -14.16 6.71 6.13
C ALA A 275 -14.05 8.14 5.59
N ASP A 276 -14.52 8.41 4.38
CA ASP A 276 -14.59 9.77 3.89
C ASP A 276 -15.64 10.60 4.67
N ASN A 277 -15.46 11.92 4.67
CA ASN A 277 -16.25 12.79 5.52
C ASN A 277 -17.75 12.79 5.18
N ALA A 278 -18.13 12.58 3.92
CA ALA A 278 -19.54 12.47 3.56
C ALA A 278 -20.17 11.20 4.13
N THR A 279 -19.46 10.06 4.02
CA THR A 279 -19.88 8.81 4.66
C THR A 279 -19.97 8.98 6.18
N THR A 280 -18.95 9.60 6.81
CA THR A 280 -18.94 9.85 8.26
C THR A 280 -20.12 10.72 8.69
N TYR A 281 -20.45 11.78 7.92
CA TYR A 281 -21.60 12.64 8.21
C TYR A 281 -22.91 11.86 8.27
N PHE A 282 -23.15 10.97 7.31
CA PHE A 282 -24.38 10.20 7.27
C PHE A 282 -24.43 9.10 8.34
N THR A 283 -23.31 8.46 8.67
CA THR A 283 -23.29 7.44 9.73
C THR A 283 -23.49 8.05 11.12
N SER A 284 -22.84 9.16 11.44
CA SER A 284 -23.00 9.85 12.75
C SER A 284 -24.38 10.47 12.95
N SER A 285 -25.13 10.71 11.88
CA SER A 285 -26.52 11.20 11.98
C SER A 285 -27.55 10.09 12.06
N GLU A 286 -27.17 8.83 11.90
CA GLU A 286 -28.04 7.66 12.11
C GLU A 286 -28.01 7.18 13.57
N ASP A 287 -26.92 7.43 14.31
CA ASP A 287 -26.78 7.04 15.73
C ASP A 287 -27.44 8.06 16.71
N ALA A 288 -28.05 9.11 16.18
CA ALA A 288 -28.67 10.20 16.98
C ALA A 288 -30.21 10.10 17.07
N PHE A 289 -30.81 8.96 16.71
CA PHE A 289 -32.26 8.71 16.82
C PHE A 289 -32.59 7.45 17.59
#